data_8895e29072b1e240e5fe2c3ad87f84bf
#
_entry.id   8895e29072b1e240e5fe2c3ad87f84bf
#
_cell.length_a   1.000
_cell.length_b   1.000
_cell.length_c   1.000
_cell.angle_alpha   90.00
_cell.angle_beta   90.00
_cell.angle_gamma   90.00
#
_symmetry.space_group_name_H-M   'P 1'
#
loop_
_entity.id
_entity.type
_entity.pdbx_description
1 polymer ?
#
loop_
_entity_poly.entity_id
_entity_poly.type
_entity_poly.pdbx_seq_one_letter_code
_entity_poly.pdbx_strand_id
1 'polypeptide(L)'
;SEQAKENVLKSPWSHRIDIVLSDINQYKPLQKFDTIVSNPPYFIDSLKCPDIQRNTARHTDTLTAESLLVVANELLLPDGKFSMIIPYEQTSQIIQKADKIGLYLTKHLTVFTRVGVPPKRSLLEFSKIKEICKNEELTIELERHVYTKEYIALTKDFYLKM
;
A
#
# COMPACT_ATOMS: atom_id res chain seq x y z
N SER A 1 -8.37 -9.41 -15.47
CA SER A 1 -8.42 -8.05 -16.06
C SER A 1 -9.74 -7.76 -16.76
N GLU A 2 -10.44 -8.73 -17.36
CA GLU A 2 -11.74 -8.54 -18.04
C GLU A 2 -12.81 -8.01 -17.09
N GLN A 3 -13.02 -8.65 -15.95
CA GLN A 3 -13.97 -8.19 -14.94
C GLN A 3 -13.69 -6.74 -14.47
N ALA A 4 -12.40 -6.36 -14.32
CA ALA A 4 -12.06 -4.99 -13.95
C ALA A 4 -12.46 -3.99 -15.05
N LYS A 5 -12.24 -4.34 -16.32
CA LYS A 5 -12.67 -3.50 -17.46
C LYS A 5 -14.18 -3.38 -17.51
N GLU A 6 -14.92 -4.47 -17.33
CA GLU A 6 -16.39 -4.42 -17.26
C GLU A 6 -16.90 -3.53 -16.12
N ASN A 7 -16.27 -3.62 -14.94
CA ASN A 7 -16.65 -2.78 -13.79
C ASN A 7 -16.40 -1.30 -14.09
N VAL A 8 -15.27 -0.98 -14.73
CA VAL A 8 -14.97 0.40 -15.15
C VAL A 8 -15.98 0.90 -16.14
N LEU A 9 -16.33 0.12 -17.18
CA LEU A 9 -17.33 0.48 -18.19
C LEU A 9 -18.70 0.77 -17.58
N LYS A 10 -19.08 0.05 -16.52
CA LYS A 10 -20.35 0.24 -15.79
C LYS A 10 -20.31 1.39 -14.78
N SER A 11 -19.14 1.97 -14.52
CA SER A 11 -18.97 3.07 -13.57
C SER A 11 -19.20 4.44 -14.23
N PRO A 12 -19.63 5.46 -13.47
CA PRO A 12 -19.73 6.82 -13.99
C PRO A 12 -18.36 7.46 -14.32
N TRP A 13 -17.26 6.78 -14.02
CA TRP A 13 -15.89 7.27 -14.21
C TRP A 13 -15.14 6.56 -15.35
N SER A 14 -15.85 5.81 -16.20
CA SER A 14 -15.24 5.01 -17.29
C SER A 14 -14.27 5.81 -18.19
N HIS A 15 -14.53 7.11 -18.39
CA HIS A 15 -13.70 8.01 -19.18
C HIS A 15 -12.41 8.48 -18.50
N ARG A 16 -12.20 8.13 -17.23
CA ARG A 16 -11.05 8.55 -16.41
C ARG A 16 -10.22 7.39 -15.85
N ILE A 17 -10.60 6.15 -16.17
CA ILE A 17 -9.98 4.95 -15.60
C ILE A 17 -9.47 4.06 -16.72
N ASP A 18 -8.19 3.79 -16.71
CA ASP A 18 -7.54 2.83 -17.60
C ASP A 18 -7.14 1.57 -16.82
N ILE A 19 -7.45 0.40 -17.36
CA ILE A 19 -7.02 -0.89 -16.81
C ILE A 19 -5.86 -1.43 -17.62
N VAL A 20 -4.69 -1.45 -17.00
CA VAL A 20 -3.46 -2.01 -17.59
C VAL A 20 -3.10 -3.31 -16.87
N LEU A 21 -2.98 -4.40 -17.61
CA LEU A 21 -2.44 -5.67 -17.12
C LEU A 21 -0.94 -5.71 -17.45
N SER A 22 -0.11 -5.53 -16.44
CA SER A 22 1.35 -5.53 -16.60
C SER A 22 2.03 -6.01 -15.32
N ASP A 23 3.22 -6.59 -15.46
CA ASP A 23 4.16 -6.68 -14.36
C ASP A 23 4.63 -5.25 -14.01
N ILE A 24 4.47 -4.86 -12.77
CA ILE A 24 4.84 -3.51 -12.33
C ILE A 24 6.34 -3.22 -12.52
N ASN A 25 7.21 -4.22 -12.43
CA ASN A 25 8.65 -4.07 -12.65
C ASN A 25 8.98 -3.77 -14.13
N GLN A 26 8.06 -4.08 -15.05
CA GLN A 26 8.22 -3.84 -16.48
C GLN A 26 7.33 -2.71 -16.99
N TYR A 27 6.48 -2.15 -16.13
CA TYR A 27 5.54 -1.10 -16.50
C TYR A 27 6.26 0.23 -16.75
N LYS A 28 6.19 0.70 -17.98
CA LYS A 28 6.82 1.98 -18.41
C LYS A 28 5.76 2.89 -19.03
N PRO A 29 5.03 3.65 -18.22
CA PRO A 29 4.06 4.62 -18.74
C PRO A 29 4.76 5.79 -19.42
N LEU A 30 4.01 6.47 -20.30
CA LEU A 30 4.51 7.69 -20.98
C LEU A 30 4.66 8.88 -20.03
N GLN A 31 3.91 8.89 -18.95
CA GLN A 31 3.88 9.98 -17.97
C GLN A 31 4.09 9.45 -16.56
N LYS A 32 4.68 10.26 -15.69
CA LYS A 32 4.80 10.02 -14.26
C LYS A 32 3.51 10.40 -13.54
N PHE A 33 3.37 9.95 -12.30
CA PHE A 33 2.17 10.09 -11.51
C PHE A 33 2.36 11.07 -10.35
N ASP A 34 1.31 11.84 -10.07
CA ASP A 34 1.23 12.68 -8.86
C ASP A 34 1.02 11.82 -7.62
N THR A 35 0.28 10.73 -7.77
CA THR A 35 -0.05 9.84 -6.66
C THR A 35 0.00 8.38 -7.09
N ILE A 36 0.67 7.56 -6.30
CA ILE A 36 0.68 6.11 -6.43
C ILE A 36 0.12 5.52 -5.13
N VAL A 37 -0.85 4.61 -5.24
CA VAL A 37 -1.43 3.90 -4.09
C VAL A 37 -1.27 2.40 -4.30
N SER A 38 -0.80 1.69 -3.28
CA SER A 38 -0.61 0.25 -3.34
C SER A 38 -1.13 -0.47 -2.09
N ASN A 39 -1.83 -1.58 -2.34
CA ASN A 39 -2.07 -2.62 -1.34
C ASN A 39 -1.32 -3.88 -1.83
N PRO A 40 -0.01 -3.95 -1.60
CA PRO A 40 0.80 -5.03 -2.12
C PRO A 40 0.45 -6.36 -1.45
N PRO A 41 0.76 -7.51 -2.08
CA PRO A 41 0.77 -8.77 -1.38
C PRO A 41 1.72 -8.68 -0.19
N TYR A 42 1.43 -9.40 0.90
CA TYR A 42 2.34 -9.42 2.04
C TYR A 42 3.72 -9.86 1.60
N PHE A 43 4.69 -8.99 1.78
CA PHE A 43 6.08 -9.33 1.55
C PHE A 43 6.50 -10.31 2.64
N ILE A 44 6.42 -11.59 2.30
CA ILE A 44 7.02 -12.61 3.13
C ILE A 44 8.52 -12.51 2.84
N ASP A 45 9.24 -11.72 3.62
CA ASP A 45 10.66 -11.97 3.82
C ASP A 45 10.69 -13.35 4.47
N SER A 46 10.83 -14.36 3.65
CA SER A 46 10.76 -15.74 4.03
C SER A 46 11.75 -15.98 5.18
N LEU A 47 11.23 -16.07 6.39
CA LEU A 47 11.75 -17.07 7.31
C LEU A 47 11.82 -18.33 6.45
N LYS A 48 13.03 -18.76 6.12
CA LYS A 48 13.36 -19.88 5.26
C LYS A 48 12.39 -21.03 5.54
N CYS A 49 11.41 -21.21 4.66
CA CYS A 49 10.66 -22.44 4.68
C CYS A 49 11.67 -23.57 4.41
N PRO A 50 11.74 -24.64 5.22
CA PRO A 50 12.75 -25.70 5.08
C PRO A 50 12.69 -26.43 3.75
N ASP A 51 11.71 -26.13 2.90
CA ASP A 51 11.41 -26.83 1.66
C ASP A 51 12.12 -26.13 0.47
N ILE A 52 13.33 -26.60 0.18
CA ILE A 52 14.23 -26.08 -0.87
C ILE A 52 13.57 -26.14 -2.27
N GLN A 53 12.68 -27.07 -2.54
CA GLN A 53 12.03 -27.22 -3.85
C GLN A 53 10.92 -26.17 -4.09
N ARG A 54 10.29 -25.62 -3.06
CA ARG A 54 9.33 -24.52 -3.18
C ARG A 54 9.99 -23.16 -3.32
N ASN A 55 11.24 -23.01 -2.89
CA ASN A 55 11.99 -21.77 -3.00
C ASN A 55 12.44 -21.46 -4.44
N THR A 56 12.79 -22.47 -5.23
CA THR A 56 13.34 -22.26 -6.58
C THR A 56 12.29 -21.75 -7.57
N ALA A 57 11.01 -22.14 -7.42
CA ALA A 57 9.92 -21.69 -8.29
C ALA A 57 9.32 -20.32 -7.92
N ARG A 58 9.67 -19.77 -6.75
CA ARG A 58 9.14 -18.46 -6.25
C ARG A 58 10.10 -17.28 -6.44
N HIS A 59 11.35 -17.52 -6.80
CA HIS A 59 12.37 -16.48 -6.89
C HIS A 59 12.36 -15.64 -8.16
N THR A 60 11.58 -16.02 -9.17
CA THR A 60 11.58 -15.32 -10.48
C THR A 60 10.44 -14.31 -10.68
N ASP A 61 9.34 -14.37 -9.89
CA ASP A 61 8.14 -13.58 -10.19
C ASP A 61 7.48 -12.89 -8.97
N THR A 62 8.12 -12.80 -7.80
CA THR A 62 7.49 -12.17 -6.64
C THR A 62 7.87 -10.71 -6.51
N LEU A 63 6.86 -9.83 -6.53
CA LEU A 63 7.00 -8.42 -6.17
C LEU A 63 7.57 -8.30 -4.76
N THR A 64 8.80 -7.77 -4.65
CA THR A 64 9.42 -7.49 -3.35
C THR A 64 9.06 -6.07 -2.88
N ALA A 65 9.14 -5.83 -1.56
CA ALA A 65 8.98 -4.48 -1.04
C ALA A 65 9.98 -3.50 -1.66
N GLU A 66 11.18 -3.98 -1.89
CA GLU A 66 12.29 -3.19 -2.44
C GLU A 66 12.04 -2.82 -3.89
N SER A 67 11.64 -3.78 -4.74
CA SER A 67 11.30 -3.50 -6.12
C SER A 67 10.10 -2.57 -6.25
N LEU A 68 9.06 -2.73 -5.42
CA LEU A 68 7.92 -1.82 -5.40
C LEU A 68 8.32 -0.39 -5.04
N LEU A 69 9.17 -0.19 -4.03
CA LEU A 69 9.67 1.12 -3.64
C LEU A 69 10.49 1.77 -4.77
N VAL A 70 11.38 1.00 -5.42
CA VAL A 70 12.18 1.49 -6.55
C VAL A 70 11.28 1.92 -7.70
N VAL A 71 10.34 1.08 -8.11
CA VAL A 71 9.41 1.40 -9.19
C VAL A 71 8.54 2.60 -8.84
N ALA A 72 8.00 2.67 -7.62
CA ALA A 72 7.23 3.84 -7.18
C ALA A 72 8.08 5.12 -7.26
N ASN A 73 9.33 5.07 -6.82
CA ASN A 73 10.26 6.21 -6.93
C ASN A 73 10.50 6.64 -8.38
N GLU A 74 10.67 5.69 -9.29
CA GLU A 74 10.87 6.00 -10.71
C GLU A 74 9.64 6.62 -11.36
N LEU A 75 8.44 6.12 -10.99
CA LEU A 75 7.17 6.53 -11.59
C LEU A 75 6.56 7.80 -10.99
N LEU A 76 6.98 8.23 -9.81
CA LEU A 76 6.48 9.47 -9.17
C LEU A 76 7.06 10.72 -9.83
N LEU A 77 6.22 11.76 -9.93
CA LEU A 77 6.67 13.14 -10.12
C LEU A 77 7.56 13.60 -8.95
N PRO A 78 8.34 14.69 -9.10
CA PRO A 78 9.21 15.19 -8.03
C PRO A 78 8.49 15.50 -6.71
N ASP A 79 7.27 16.02 -6.79
CA ASP A 79 6.36 16.37 -5.68
C ASP A 79 5.28 15.31 -5.42
N GLY A 80 5.32 14.20 -6.15
CA GLY A 80 4.36 13.10 -6.03
C GLY A 80 4.41 12.39 -4.68
N LYS A 81 3.32 11.68 -4.36
CA LYS A 81 3.15 10.92 -3.11
C LYS A 81 2.92 9.44 -3.41
N PHE A 82 3.63 8.58 -2.68
CA PHE A 82 3.42 7.14 -2.72
C PHE A 82 2.83 6.66 -1.41
N SER A 83 1.64 6.08 -1.46
CA SER A 83 0.94 5.54 -0.30
C SER A 83 0.83 4.03 -0.37
N MET A 84 1.09 3.34 0.74
CA MET A 84 0.96 1.89 0.82
C MET A 84 0.42 1.45 2.18
N ILE A 85 -0.29 0.31 2.18
CA ILE A 85 -0.70 -0.39 3.40
C ILE A 85 0.12 -1.67 3.57
N ILE A 86 0.66 -1.87 4.78
CA ILE A 86 1.49 -3.04 5.10
C ILE A 86 1.15 -3.61 6.48
N PRO A 87 1.56 -4.85 6.80
CA PRO A 87 1.60 -5.34 8.18
C PRO A 87 2.48 -4.43 9.05
N TYR A 88 2.03 -4.17 10.28
CA TYR A 88 2.72 -3.23 11.18
C TYR A 88 4.17 -3.66 11.47
N GLU A 89 4.42 -4.95 11.60
CA GLU A 89 5.75 -5.52 11.87
C GLU A 89 6.79 -5.22 10.77
N GLN A 90 6.35 -4.88 9.56
CA GLN A 90 7.25 -4.56 8.43
C GLN A 90 7.57 -3.06 8.34
N THR A 91 6.93 -2.23 9.15
CA THR A 91 7.01 -0.75 9.07
C THR A 91 8.45 -0.24 9.08
N SER A 92 9.22 -0.60 10.10
CA SER A 92 10.60 -0.11 10.27
C SER A 92 11.50 -0.50 9.10
N GLN A 93 11.35 -1.73 8.60
CA GLN A 93 12.14 -2.23 7.48
C GLN A 93 11.82 -1.50 6.17
N ILE A 94 10.52 -1.27 5.91
CA ILE A 94 10.07 -0.53 4.72
C ILE A 94 10.55 0.92 4.74
N ILE A 95 10.45 1.60 5.88
CA ILE A 95 10.92 2.98 6.04
C ILE A 95 12.44 3.07 5.78
N GLN A 96 13.23 2.14 6.34
CA GLN A 96 14.67 2.12 6.12
C GLN A 96 15.06 1.87 4.65
N LYS A 97 14.31 0.98 3.95
CA LYS A 97 14.53 0.71 2.53
C LYS A 97 14.16 1.94 1.67
N ALA A 98 13.06 2.61 1.98
CA ALA A 98 12.60 3.80 1.28
C ALA A 98 13.61 4.96 1.43
N ASP A 99 14.09 5.23 2.63
CA ASP A 99 15.06 6.29 2.91
C ASP A 99 16.36 6.14 2.10
N LYS A 100 16.84 4.91 1.93
CA LYS A 100 18.05 4.59 1.14
C LYS A 100 17.95 4.97 -0.35
N ILE A 101 16.75 5.06 -0.87
CA ILE A 101 16.50 5.39 -2.29
C ILE A 101 15.91 6.79 -2.47
N GLY A 102 15.89 7.62 -1.41
CA GLY A 102 15.40 8.99 -1.45
C GLY A 102 13.88 9.12 -1.45
N LEU A 103 13.17 8.12 -0.89
CA LEU A 103 11.76 8.20 -0.56
C LEU A 103 11.61 8.40 0.96
N TYR A 104 11.17 9.57 1.37
CA TYR A 104 11.04 9.97 2.76
C TYR A 104 9.62 9.82 3.27
N LEU A 105 9.45 9.23 4.45
CA LEU A 105 8.16 9.09 5.10
C LEU A 105 7.59 10.47 5.46
N THR A 106 6.39 10.78 4.97
CA THR A 106 5.67 12.05 5.26
C THR A 106 4.48 11.84 6.17
N LYS A 107 3.83 10.65 6.09
CA LYS A 107 2.76 10.27 7.02
C LYS A 107 2.86 8.81 7.42
N HIS A 108 2.51 8.54 8.68
CA HIS A 108 2.35 7.21 9.22
C HIS A 108 1.04 7.12 10.00
N LEU A 109 0.09 6.34 9.51
CA LEU A 109 -1.11 5.99 10.25
C LEU A 109 -0.97 4.57 10.79
N THR A 110 -0.90 4.46 12.12
CA THR A 110 -0.91 3.16 12.82
C THR A 110 -2.35 2.70 13.02
N VAL A 111 -2.68 1.49 12.55
CA VAL A 111 -4.04 0.96 12.60
C VAL A 111 -4.15 -0.19 13.61
N PHE A 112 -5.04 0.01 14.57
CA PHE A 112 -5.42 -0.98 15.59
C PHE A 112 -6.78 -1.59 15.20
N THR A 113 -6.88 -2.92 15.26
CA THR A 113 -8.16 -3.58 14.99
C THR A 113 -9.18 -3.31 16.07
N ARG A 114 -8.74 -3.17 17.32
CA ARG A 114 -9.58 -2.91 18.50
C ARG A 114 -8.79 -2.21 19.60
N VAL A 115 -9.51 -1.59 20.53
CA VAL A 115 -8.92 -1.01 21.74
C VAL A 115 -8.14 -2.06 22.54
N GLY A 116 -6.95 -1.70 23.01
CA GLY A 116 -6.12 -2.54 23.90
C GLY A 116 -5.40 -3.72 23.21
N VAL A 117 -5.43 -3.83 21.88
CA VAL A 117 -4.65 -4.83 21.13
C VAL A 117 -3.47 -4.19 20.40
N PRO A 118 -2.41 -4.95 20.11
CA PRO A 118 -1.28 -4.46 19.33
C PRO A 118 -1.73 -3.98 17.93
N PRO A 119 -1.00 -3.02 17.32
CA PRO A 119 -1.29 -2.54 15.99
C PRO A 119 -1.16 -3.65 14.96
N LYS A 120 -2.00 -3.60 13.92
CA LYS A 120 -2.09 -4.66 12.90
C LYS A 120 -1.59 -4.21 11.54
N ARG A 121 -1.76 -2.92 11.22
CA ARG A 121 -1.39 -2.35 9.91
C ARG A 121 -0.73 -0.99 10.09
N SER A 122 0.08 -0.64 9.11
CA SER A 122 0.56 0.71 8.88
C SER A 122 0.13 1.18 7.50
N LEU A 123 -0.41 2.39 7.43
CA LEU A 123 -0.53 3.12 6.18
C LEU A 123 0.60 4.14 6.16
N LEU A 124 1.44 4.04 5.13
CA LEU A 124 2.63 4.88 4.97
C LEU A 124 2.48 5.73 3.73
N GLU A 125 2.80 7.01 3.84
CA GLU A 125 2.92 7.91 2.70
C GLU A 125 4.35 8.39 2.60
N PHE A 126 4.93 8.29 1.41
CA PHE A 126 6.28 8.71 1.09
C PHE A 126 6.29 9.81 0.04
N SER A 127 7.33 10.63 0.06
CA SER A 127 7.63 11.65 -0.94
C SER A 127 9.14 11.68 -1.23
N LYS A 128 9.53 12.25 -2.38
CA LYS A 128 10.93 12.59 -2.68
C LYS A 128 11.40 13.83 -1.91
N ILE A 129 10.45 14.63 -1.42
CA ILE A 129 10.72 15.81 -0.62
C ILE A 129 10.72 15.42 0.85
N LYS A 130 11.80 15.73 1.56
CA LYS A 130 11.91 15.44 2.99
C LYS A 130 11.11 16.45 3.80
N GLU A 131 10.11 15.96 4.53
CA GLU A 131 9.23 16.74 5.39
C GLU A 131 9.19 16.11 6.79
N ILE A 132 8.62 16.83 7.77
CA ILE A 132 8.35 16.27 9.10
C ILE A 132 7.24 15.25 8.98
N CYS A 133 7.50 14.02 9.43
CA CYS A 133 6.52 12.94 9.38
C CYS A 133 5.34 13.23 10.32
N LYS A 134 4.12 13.17 9.78
CA LYS A 134 2.88 13.23 10.55
C LYS A 134 2.49 11.83 11.02
N ASN A 135 2.50 11.60 12.34
CA ASN A 135 2.09 10.33 12.93
C ASN A 135 0.65 10.43 13.43
N GLU A 136 -0.16 9.45 13.06
CA GLU A 136 -1.57 9.34 13.42
C GLU A 136 -1.89 7.91 13.85
N GLU A 137 -3.01 7.73 14.57
CA GLU A 137 -3.51 6.43 14.98
C GLU A 137 -4.99 6.31 14.63
N LEU A 138 -5.40 5.09 14.26
CA LEU A 138 -6.79 4.75 14.00
C LEU A 138 -7.13 3.42 14.65
N THR A 139 -8.12 3.42 15.52
CA THR A 139 -8.73 2.20 16.03
C THR A 139 -10.01 1.91 15.25
N ILE A 140 -10.15 0.68 14.73
CA ILE A 140 -11.32 0.29 13.92
C ILE A 140 -12.53 0.01 14.80
N GLU A 141 -12.39 -0.82 15.83
CA GLU A 141 -13.49 -1.27 16.70
C GLU A 141 -13.23 -0.88 18.15
N LEU A 142 -14.28 -0.47 18.84
CA LEU A 142 -14.31 -0.39 20.31
C LEU A 142 -14.47 -1.78 20.90
N GLU A 143 -15.48 -2.52 20.41
CA GLU A 143 -15.79 -3.91 20.70
C GLU A 143 -16.14 -4.61 19.37
N ARG A 144 -16.29 -5.93 19.41
CA ARG A 144 -16.62 -6.72 18.21
C ARG A 144 -17.88 -6.17 17.52
N HIS A 145 -17.72 -5.75 16.26
CA HIS A 145 -18.75 -5.15 15.41
C HIS A 145 -19.27 -3.77 15.87
N VAL A 146 -18.60 -3.14 16.83
CA VAL A 146 -18.89 -1.76 17.23
C VAL A 146 -17.74 -0.88 16.76
N TYR A 147 -17.92 -0.17 15.66
CA TYR A 147 -16.88 0.65 15.05
C TYR A 147 -16.70 1.99 15.74
N THR A 148 -15.47 2.52 15.71
CA THR A 148 -15.19 3.86 16.22
C THR A 148 -15.81 4.92 15.33
N LYS A 149 -16.09 6.10 15.89
CA LYS A 149 -16.65 7.24 15.13
C LYS A 149 -15.70 7.68 14.03
N GLU A 150 -14.40 7.66 14.31
CA GLU A 150 -13.33 8.01 13.38
C GLU A 150 -13.31 7.07 12.18
N TYR A 151 -13.40 5.76 12.42
CA TYR A 151 -13.44 4.76 11.35
C TYR A 151 -14.72 4.89 10.51
N ILE A 152 -15.88 5.06 11.16
CA ILE A 152 -17.16 5.28 10.48
C ILE A 152 -17.09 6.55 9.60
N ALA A 153 -16.55 7.66 10.13
CA ALA A 153 -16.43 8.90 9.39
C ALA A 153 -15.60 8.76 8.10
N LEU A 154 -14.55 7.91 8.14
CA LEU A 154 -13.69 7.65 6.99
C LEU A 154 -14.32 6.70 5.95
N THR A 155 -15.20 5.79 6.38
CA THR A 155 -15.56 4.63 5.54
C THR A 155 -17.04 4.52 5.20
N LYS A 156 -17.93 5.25 5.88
CA LYS A 156 -19.40 5.17 5.72
C LYS A 156 -19.88 5.29 4.27
N ASP A 157 -19.20 6.09 3.46
CA ASP A 157 -19.61 6.34 2.08
C ASP A 157 -19.20 5.18 1.13
N PHE A 158 -18.40 4.23 1.62
CA PHE A 158 -17.90 3.07 0.86
C PHE A 158 -18.57 1.77 1.25
N TYR A 159 -19.28 1.72 2.38
CA TYR A 159 -19.96 0.52 2.85
C TYR A 159 -21.48 0.64 2.68
N LEU A 160 -22.12 -0.47 2.31
CA LEU A 160 -23.58 -0.54 2.16
C LEU A 160 -24.32 -0.46 3.50
N LYS A 161 -23.68 -0.92 4.57
CA LYS A 161 -24.18 -0.87 5.95
C LYS A 161 -23.01 -0.73 6.91
N MET A 162 -23.10 0.24 7.77
CA MET A 162 -22.22 0.45 8.93
C MET A 162 -23.05 0.70 10.17
#